data_e850a9cd571a5a4fe9dd50fb58a056ea
#
_entry.id   e850a9cd571a5a4fe9dd50fb58a056ea
#
_cell.length_a   1.000
_cell.length_b   1.000
_cell.length_c   1.000
_cell.angle_alpha   90.00
_cell.angle_beta   90.00
_cell.angle_gamma   90.00
#
_symmetry.space_group_name_H-M   'P 1'
#
loop_
_entity.id
_entity.type
_entity.pdbx_description
1 polymer ?
#
loop_
_entity_poly.entity_id
_entity_poly.type
_entity_poly.pdbx_seq_one_letter_code
_entity_poly.pdbx_strand_id
1 'polypeptide(L)'
;PEALLLSEANQWPEDVREYFGNGDQMHMNFHFPLMPRIFQSLAVADRAPIAEILARTPDLPLGCQWATFLRCHDELTLEMVTPEVRCLMWNFYAPEPRMRLNMGIRRRLAPLLENHPARLRVAHSILLTLIGSPTLYYGDEIGMGDDIWLPDRNGVRAPMQWDDSPNAGFSKASSLYAPVIADETYGF
;
A
#
# COMPACT_ATOMS: atom_id res chain seq x y z
N PRO A 1 -0.06 -30.56 -5.11
CA PRO A 1 -0.83 -29.34 -5.37
C PRO A 1 0.15 -28.22 -5.62
N GLU A 2 -0.08 -27.47 -6.66
CA GLU A 2 0.68 -26.27 -6.96
C GLU A 2 0.21 -25.18 -5.98
N ALA A 3 0.98 -24.92 -4.94
CA ALA A 3 0.72 -23.87 -3.96
C ALA A 3 1.69 -22.72 -4.19
N LEU A 4 1.20 -21.48 -4.14
CA LEU A 4 2.02 -20.29 -4.15
C LEU A 4 2.30 -19.88 -2.70
N LEU A 5 3.57 -19.68 -2.37
CA LEU A 5 4.02 -19.17 -1.08
C LEU A 5 4.40 -17.70 -1.23
N LEU A 6 3.71 -16.82 -0.51
CA LEU A 6 3.97 -15.38 -0.46
C LEU A 6 4.44 -15.01 0.93
N SER A 7 5.62 -14.43 1.05
CA SER A 7 6.13 -13.91 2.32
C SER A 7 5.84 -12.41 2.50
N GLU A 8 5.66 -12.01 3.75
CA GLU A 8 5.43 -10.64 4.16
C GLU A 8 6.59 -10.18 5.06
N ALA A 9 7.78 -10.03 4.45
CA ALA A 9 9.00 -9.63 5.13
C ALA A 9 9.39 -8.20 4.78
N ASN A 10 9.29 -7.28 5.76
CA ASN A 10 9.67 -5.88 5.62
C ASN A 10 11.17 -5.72 5.91
N GLN A 11 12.00 -6.04 4.93
CA GLN A 11 13.46 -5.93 4.99
C GLN A 11 14.01 -5.31 3.70
N TRP A 12 15.32 -5.02 3.65
CA TRP A 12 15.95 -4.57 2.43
C TRP A 12 15.88 -5.65 1.34
N PRO A 13 15.79 -5.28 0.05
CA PRO A 13 15.62 -6.25 -1.02
C PRO A 13 16.75 -7.30 -1.06
N GLU A 14 17.97 -6.90 -0.71
CA GLU A 14 19.12 -7.78 -0.64
C GLU A 14 18.95 -8.88 0.43
N ASP A 15 18.39 -8.53 1.60
CA ASP A 15 18.15 -9.47 2.70
C ASP A 15 16.96 -10.37 2.38
N VAL A 16 15.90 -9.81 1.81
CA VAL A 16 14.70 -10.57 1.38
C VAL A 16 15.04 -11.60 0.31
N ARG A 17 16.07 -11.36 -0.52
CA ARG A 17 16.51 -12.31 -1.56
C ARG A 17 16.75 -13.72 -1.02
N GLU A 18 17.19 -13.84 0.23
CA GLU A 18 17.45 -15.14 0.88
C GLU A 18 16.19 -15.97 1.09
N TYR A 19 15.01 -15.35 1.26
CA TYR A 19 13.73 -16.05 1.45
C TYR A 19 13.30 -16.85 0.21
N PHE A 20 13.83 -16.55 -0.95
CA PHE A 20 13.54 -17.28 -2.20
C PHE A 20 14.42 -18.52 -2.37
N GLY A 21 15.54 -18.63 -1.62
CA GLY A 21 16.52 -19.68 -1.80
C GLY A 21 17.05 -19.75 -3.24
N ASN A 22 17.02 -20.91 -3.83
CA ASN A 22 17.32 -21.16 -5.25
C ASN A 22 16.03 -21.26 -6.10
N GLY A 23 14.90 -20.74 -5.60
CA GLY A 23 13.57 -20.90 -6.18
C GLY A 23 12.80 -22.08 -5.57
N ASP A 24 13.28 -22.59 -4.45
CA ASP A 24 12.76 -23.76 -3.74
C ASP A 24 12.12 -23.43 -2.38
N GLN A 25 12.01 -22.14 -2.05
CA GLN A 25 11.40 -21.67 -0.80
C GLN A 25 10.16 -20.81 -1.09
N MET A 26 10.25 -19.47 -0.89
CA MET A 26 9.15 -18.57 -1.22
C MET A 26 9.09 -18.28 -2.71
N HIS A 27 7.88 -18.24 -3.24
CA HIS A 27 7.65 -17.87 -4.64
C HIS A 27 7.55 -16.37 -4.83
N MET A 28 7.04 -15.67 -3.82
CA MET A 28 6.85 -14.22 -3.83
C MET A 28 7.17 -13.60 -2.48
N ASN A 29 7.58 -12.34 -2.49
CA ASN A 29 7.63 -11.47 -1.32
C ASN A 29 7.15 -10.06 -1.68
N PHE A 30 6.45 -9.40 -0.75
CA PHE A 30 6.10 -7.99 -0.91
C PHE A 30 7.32 -7.09 -0.93
N HIS A 31 7.41 -6.22 -1.92
CA HIS A 31 8.52 -5.26 -2.04
C HIS A 31 8.27 -4.03 -1.17
N PHE A 32 8.34 -4.20 0.16
CA PHE A 32 8.09 -3.12 1.12
C PHE A 32 8.95 -1.87 0.91
N PRO A 33 10.26 -1.95 0.62
CA PRO A 33 11.05 -0.74 0.42
C PRO A 33 10.68 0.09 -0.82
N LEU A 34 10.04 -0.50 -1.82
CA LEU A 34 9.60 0.20 -3.03
C LEU A 34 8.36 1.07 -2.75
N MET A 35 7.41 0.57 -1.96
CA MET A 35 6.15 1.26 -1.69
C MET A 35 6.35 2.71 -1.17
N PRO A 36 7.07 2.99 -0.09
CA PRO A 36 7.26 4.36 0.39
C PRO A 36 8.02 5.24 -0.61
N ARG A 37 8.87 4.66 -1.45
CA ARG A 37 9.63 5.42 -2.46
C ARG A 37 8.79 5.86 -3.63
N ILE A 38 7.75 5.11 -3.98
CA ILE A 38 6.75 5.57 -4.95
C ILE A 38 6.07 6.84 -4.42
N PHE A 39 5.60 6.83 -3.19
CA PHE A 39 4.97 8.01 -2.58
C PHE A 39 5.96 9.17 -2.35
N GLN A 40 7.19 8.87 -1.97
CA GLN A 40 8.25 9.89 -1.90
C GLN A 40 8.47 10.55 -3.25
N SER A 41 8.60 9.78 -4.32
CA SER A 41 8.76 10.28 -5.68
C SER A 41 7.60 11.16 -6.12
N LEU A 42 6.37 10.78 -5.80
CA LEU A 42 5.17 11.59 -6.07
C LEU A 42 5.16 12.89 -5.27
N ALA A 43 5.62 12.87 -4.00
CA ALA A 43 5.67 14.06 -3.14
C ALA A 43 6.69 15.09 -3.60
N VAL A 44 7.87 14.64 -4.03
CA VAL A 44 8.96 15.54 -4.46
C VAL A 44 9.04 15.77 -5.97
N ALA A 45 8.15 15.12 -6.74
CA ALA A 45 8.13 15.14 -8.21
C ALA A 45 9.47 14.73 -8.83
N ASP A 46 10.13 13.72 -8.24
CA ASP A 46 11.40 13.19 -8.68
C ASP A 46 11.37 11.65 -8.73
N ARG A 47 11.90 11.08 -9.80
CA ARG A 47 12.00 9.62 -9.99
C ARG A 47 13.13 8.97 -9.19
N ALA A 48 14.08 9.75 -8.67
CA ALA A 48 15.30 9.24 -8.05
C ALA A 48 15.01 8.21 -6.93
N PRO A 49 14.07 8.42 -5.99
CA PRO A 49 13.80 7.44 -4.94
C PRO A 49 13.39 6.05 -5.46
N ILE A 50 12.59 6.01 -6.53
CA ILE A 50 12.22 4.74 -7.19
C ILE A 50 13.42 4.12 -7.87
N ALA A 51 14.19 4.90 -8.65
CA ALA A 51 15.34 4.40 -9.39
C ALA A 51 16.42 3.83 -8.46
N GLU A 52 16.67 4.49 -7.32
CA GLU A 52 17.65 4.05 -6.34
C GLU A 52 17.28 2.71 -5.69
N ILE A 53 16.02 2.51 -5.30
CA ILE A 53 15.62 1.23 -4.70
C ILE A 53 15.56 0.10 -5.72
N LEU A 54 15.16 0.38 -6.95
CA LEU A 54 15.18 -0.62 -8.02
C LEU A 54 16.60 -1.05 -8.37
N ALA A 55 17.56 -0.13 -8.35
CA ALA A 55 18.99 -0.45 -8.56
C ALA A 55 19.58 -1.36 -7.45
N ARG A 56 18.98 -1.36 -6.26
CA ARG A 56 19.34 -2.25 -5.15
C ARG A 56 18.56 -3.56 -5.15
N THR A 57 17.50 -3.65 -5.93
CA THR A 57 16.64 -4.84 -5.97
C THR A 57 17.32 -5.94 -6.76
N PRO A 58 17.69 -7.07 -6.14
CA PRO A 58 18.39 -8.15 -6.82
C PRO A 58 17.48 -8.93 -7.76
N ASP A 59 18.10 -9.58 -8.74
CA ASP A 59 17.43 -10.57 -9.56
C ASP A 59 16.97 -11.77 -8.74
N LEU A 60 15.81 -12.30 -9.08
CA LEU A 60 15.22 -13.45 -8.42
C LEU A 60 15.45 -14.75 -9.21
N PRO A 61 15.39 -15.91 -8.55
CA PRO A 61 15.40 -17.17 -9.23
C PRO A 61 14.23 -17.32 -10.21
N LEU A 62 14.42 -18.14 -11.22
CA LEU A 62 13.36 -18.46 -12.19
C LEU A 62 12.10 -18.97 -11.46
N GLY A 63 10.95 -18.42 -11.80
CA GLY A 63 9.67 -18.77 -11.18
C GLY A 63 9.34 -17.99 -9.91
N CYS A 64 10.25 -17.14 -9.41
CA CYS A 64 10.01 -16.24 -8.29
C CYS A 64 9.71 -14.82 -8.77
N GLN A 65 8.97 -14.04 -7.95
CA GLN A 65 8.60 -12.66 -8.31
C GLN A 65 8.42 -11.76 -7.08
N TRP A 66 8.75 -10.49 -7.23
CA TRP A 66 8.36 -9.46 -6.29
C TRP A 66 6.86 -9.16 -6.41
N ALA A 67 6.14 -9.07 -5.27
CA ALA A 67 4.81 -8.49 -5.21
C ALA A 67 4.93 -6.99 -4.98
N THR A 68 4.58 -6.19 -5.97
CA THR A 68 4.60 -4.72 -5.88
C THR A 68 3.21 -4.21 -5.51
N PHE A 69 3.13 -3.18 -4.69
CA PHE A 69 1.86 -2.67 -4.17
C PHE A 69 1.97 -1.19 -3.79
N LEU A 70 0.84 -0.50 -3.80
CA LEU A 70 0.74 0.89 -3.32
C LEU A 70 0.25 0.92 -1.87
N ARG A 71 -0.80 0.17 -1.58
CA ARG A 71 -1.40 0.07 -0.24
C ARG A 71 -1.72 -1.39 0.09
N CYS A 72 -1.92 -1.63 1.39
CA CYS A 72 -2.32 -2.93 1.94
C CYS A 72 -3.23 -2.73 3.15
N HIS A 73 -3.52 -3.79 3.87
CA HIS A 73 -4.33 -3.81 5.09
C HIS A 73 -3.65 -3.15 6.31
N ASP A 74 -2.39 -2.78 6.18
CA ASP A 74 -1.58 -2.14 7.21
C ASP A 74 -1.21 -0.70 6.85
N GLU A 75 -0.43 -0.04 7.70
CA GLU A 75 0.10 1.27 7.41
C GLU A 75 1.05 1.26 6.20
N LEU A 76 1.16 2.38 5.50
CA LEU A 76 2.28 2.67 4.63
C LEU A 76 3.50 2.82 5.52
N THR A 77 4.26 1.74 5.69
CA THR A 77 5.40 1.73 6.60
C THR A 77 6.53 2.62 6.10
N LEU A 78 7.11 3.39 7.01
CA LEU A 78 8.26 4.26 6.77
C LEU A 78 9.49 3.82 7.59
N GLU A 79 9.55 2.54 7.94
CA GLU A 79 10.69 1.98 8.66
C GLU A 79 11.96 1.96 7.80
N MET A 80 11.80 1.66 6.51
CA MET A 80 12.90 1.49 5.56
C MET A 80 13.26 2.78 4.81
N VAL A 81 12.96 3.95 5.41
CA VAL A 81 13.38 5.27 4.91
C VAL A 81 14.13 6.03 6.01
N THR A 82 14.90 7.06 5.63
CA THR A 82 15.62 7.89 6.60
C THR A 82 14.65 8.72 7.46
N PRO A 83 15.06 9.20 8.64
CA PRO A 83 14.24 10.09 9.47
C PRO A 83 13.76 11.34 8.72
N GLU A 84 14.61 11.92 7.87
CA GLU A 84 14.28 13.11 7.08
C GLU A 84 13.18 12.81 6.07
N VAL A 85 13.28 11.70 5.34
CA VAL A 85 12.26 11.25 4.40
C VAL A 85 10.96 10.92 5.13
N ARG A 86 11.03 10.27 6.29
CA ARG A 86 9.85 10.00 7.12
C ARG A 86 9.14 11.29 7.53
N CYS A 87 9.90 12.28 7.97
CA CYS A 87 9.38 13.58 8.35
C CYS A 87 8.69 14.29 7.16
N LEU A 88 9.32 14.27 5.99
CA LEU A 88 8.76 14.78 4.75
C LEU A 88 7.43 14.08 4.41
N MET A 89 7.40 12.74 4.46
CA MET A 89 6.22 11.94 4.16
C MET A 89 5.08 12.21 5.13
N TRP A 90 5.36 12.32 6.43
CA TRP A 90 4.36 12.67 7.42
C TRP A 90 3.77 14.07 7.20
N ASN A 91 4.61 15.04 6.88
CA ASN A 91 4.13 16.41 6.64
C ASN A 91 3.29 16.51 5.37
N PHE A 92 3.63 15.73 4.35
CA PHE A 92 2.94 15.75 3.06
C PHE A 92 1.64 14.93 3.07
N TYR A 93 1.67 13.70 3.60
CA TYR A 93 0.57 12.73 3.48
C TYR A 93 -0.21 12.51 4.78
N ALA A 94 0.33 12.91 5.92
CA ALA A 94 -0.26 12.66 7.24
C ALA A 94 -0.06 13.84 8.18
N PRO A 95 -0.54 15.05 7.81
CA PRO A 95 -0.39 16.23 8.66
C PRO A 95 -1.08 16.04 10.02
N GLU A 96 -2.23 15.37 10.05
CA GLU A 96 -2.94 15.02 11.27
C GLU A 96 -2.28 13.84 11.99
N PRO A 97 -2.00 13.92 13.31
CA PRO A 97 -1.40 12.82 14.06
C PRO A 97 -2.20 11.52 13.97
N ARG A 98 -3.54 11.59 13.84
CA ARG A 98 -4.43 10.42 13.69
C ARG A 98 -4.20 9.64 12.40
N MET A 99 -3.62 10.26 11.37
CA MET A 99 -3.25 9.61 10.12
C MET A 99 -1.98 8.77 10.26
N ARG A 100 -1.27 8.87 11.39
CA ARG A 100 -0.02 8.16 11.65
C ARG A 100 -0.27 6.96 12.56
N LEU A 101 0.49 5.90 12.33
CA LEU A 101 0.51 4.71 13.17
C LEU A 101 1.93 4.14 13.14
N ASN A 102 2.49 3.85 14.30
CA ASN A 102 3.89 3.44 14.42
C ASN A 102 4.81 4.45 13.69
N MET A 103 5.68 3.97 12.80
CA MET A 103 6.49 4.83 11.93
C MET A 103 5.85 5.06 10.55
N GLY A 104 4.59 4.68 10.35
CA GLY A 104 3.93 4.74 9.05
C GLY A 104 2.70 5.66 9.00
N ILE A 105 1.94 5.50 7.92
CA ILE A 105 0.75 6.29 7.60
C ILE A 105 -0.42 5.33 7.37
N ARG A 106 -1.48 5.47 8.18
CA ARG A 106 -2.70 4.66 8.07
C ARG A 106 -3.77 5.36 7.23
N ARG A 107 -3.49 5.50 5.95
CA ARG A 107 -4.40 6.08 4.96
C ARG A 107 -4.55 5.14 3.77
N ARG A 108 -5.72 5.13 3.11
CA ARG A 108 -5.92 4.46 1.83
C ARG A 108 -5.35 5.28 0.68
N LEU A 109 -5.25 4.68 -0.51
CA LEU A 109 -4.62 5.30 -1.68
C LEU A 109 -5.30 6.60 -2.09
N ALA A 110 -6.62 6.60 -2.20
CA ALA A 110 -7.35 7.77 -2.70
C ALA A 110 -7.19 8.98 -1.78
N PRO A 111 -7.43 8.87 -0.44
CA PRO A 111 -7.17 9.97 0.48
C PRO A 111 -5.70 10.41 0.55
N LEU A 112 -4.73 9.49 0.44
CA LEU A 112 -3.30 9.85 0.36
C LEU A 112 -3.01 10.80 -0.80
N LEU A 113 -3.69 10.61 -1.92
CA LEU A 113 -3.53 11.40 -3.13
C LEU A 113 -4.61 12.50 -3.28
N GLU A 114 -5.27 12.87 -2.16
CA GLU A 114 -6.28 13.94 -2.09
C GLU A 114 -7.46 13.69 -3.05
N ASN A 115 -7.80 12.43 -3.31
CA ASN A 115 -8.81 12.01 -4.28
C ASN A 115 -8.57 12.59 -5.69
N HIS A 116 -7.33 12.99 -6.00
CA HIS A 116 -7.01 13.66 -7.26
C HIS A 116 -6.86 12.65 -8.42
N PRO A 117 -7.76 12.66 -9.43
CA PRO A 117 -7.80 11.61 -10.45
C PRO A 117 -6.49 11.45 -11.25
N ALA A 118 -5.77 12.54 -11.52
CA ALA A 118 -4.51 12.46 -12.24
C ALA A 118 -3.41 11.81 -11.41
N ARG A 119 -3.32 12.12 -10.10
CA ARG A 119 -2.36 11.51 -9.18
C ARG A 119 -2.64 10.01 -9.01
N LEU A 120 -3.92 9.63 -8.88
CA LEU A 120 -4.34 8.22 -8.81
C LEU A 120 -3.94 7.47 -10.09
N ARG A 121 -4.20 8.05 -11.27
CA ARG A 121 -3.78 7.45 -12.54
C ARG A 121 -2.27 7.25 -12.63
N VAL A 122 -1.48 8.24 -12.20
CA VAL A 122 -0.01 8.13 -12.19
C VAL A 122 0.43 7.02 -11.25
N ALA A 123 -0.11 6.96 -10.02
CA ALA A 123 0.25 5.93 -9.05
C ALA A 123 -0.06 4.50 -9.58
N HIS A 124 -1.26 4.29 -10.11
CA HIS A 124 -1.63 3.00 -10.71
C HIS A 124 -0.79 2.69 -11.96
N SER A 125 -0.48 3.68 -12.80
CA SER A 125 0.39 3.48 -13.97
C SER A 125 1.79 3.02 -13.53
N ILE A 126 2.36 3.62 -12.50
CA ILE A 126 3.63 3.19 -11.92
C ILE A 126 3.52 1.74 -11.45
N LEU A 127 2.50 1.41 -10.63
CA LEU A 127 2.31 0.05 -10.12
C LEU A 127 2.22 -1.00 -11.24
N LEU A 128 1.45 -0.70 -12.29
CA LEU A 128 1.17 -1.66 -13.36
C LEU A 128 2.30 -1.77 -14.40
N THR A 129 3.29 -0.88 -14.38
CA THR A 129 4.39 -0.86 -15.35
C THR A 129 5.76 -1.17 -14.75
N LEU A 130 5.90 -1.15 -13.42
CA LEU A 130 7.12 -1.57 -12.74
C LEU A 130 7.32 -3.09 -12.82
N ILE A 131 8.57 -3.51 -12.68
CA ILE A 131 8.91 -4.92 -12.57
C ILE A 131 8.30 -5.49 -11.29
N GLY A 132 7.64 -6.63 -11.42
CA GLY A 132 6.98 -7.32 -10.33
C GLY A 132 5.56 -7.73 -10.70
N SER A 133 4.90 -8.42 -9.78
CA SER A 133 3.47 -8.73 -9.86
C SER A 133 2.69 -7.66 -9.12
N PRO A 134 1.90 -6.84 -9.81
CA PRO A 134 1.14 -5.78 -9.16
C PRO A 134 0.05 -6.37 -8.26
N THR A 135 0.00 -5.92 -7.02
CA THR A 135 -1.00 -6.29 -6.03
C THR A 135 -1.87 -5.07 -5.73
N LEU A 136 -3.15 -5.17 -6.01
CA LEU A 136 -4.14 -4.13 -5.71
C LEU A 136 -4.78 -4.42 -4.34
N TYR A 137 -4.82 -3.42 -3.48
CA TYR A 137 -5.62 -3.50 -2.26
C TYR A 137 -7.08 -3.25 -2.61
N TYR A 138 -7.99 -4.12 -2.14
CA TYR A 138 -9.40 -4.03 -2.49
C TYR A 138 -9.97 -2.63 -2.24
N GLY A 139 -10.77 -2.13 -3.17
CA GLY A 139 -11.38 -0.81 -3.09
C GLY A 139 -10.49 0.35 -3.57
N ASP A 140 -9.18 0.14 -3.80
CA ASP A 140 -8.34 1.18 -4.40
C ASP A 140 -8.75 1.43 -5.87
N GLU A 141 -9.26 0.40 -6.56
CA GLU A 141 -9.77 0.45 -7.93
C GLU A 141 -11.02 1.31 -8.10
N ILE A 142 -11.80 1.47 -7.03
CA ILE A 142 -12.98 2.35 -6.99
C ILE A 142 -12.74 3.63 -6.19
N GLY A 143 -11.53 3.82 -5.68
CA GLY A 143 -11.15 4.99 -4.91
C GLY A 143 -11.72 5.05 -3.50
N MET A 144 -11.90 3.89 -2.83
CA MET A 144 -12.41 3.87 -1.44
C MET A 144 -11.60 4.76 -0.51
N GLY A 145 -12.33 5.49 0.33
CA GLY A 145 -11.78 6.29 1.42
C GLY A 145 -11.37 5.49 2.65
N ASP A 146 -11.00 6.21 3.69
CA ASP A 146 -10.65 5.67 5.00
C ASP A 146 -11.30 6.48 6.13
N ASP A 147 -11.28 5.92 7.35
CA ASP A 147 -11.74 6.61 8.56
C ASP A 147 -10.59 6.72 9.57
N ILE A 148 -10.01 7.91 9.67
CA ILE A 148 -8.90 8.20 10.59
C ILE A 148 -9.32 8.22 12.07
N TRP A 149 -10.62 8.17 12.37
CA TRP A 149 -11.13 8.19 13.74
C TRP A 149 -11.21 6.78 14.35
N LEU A 150 -11.25 5.75 13.52
CA LEU A 150 -11.20 4.37 14.00
C LEU A 150 -9.82 4.04 14.58
N PRO A 151 -9.78 3.19 15.63
CA PRO A 151 -8.52 2.81 16.26
C PRO A 151 -7.69 1.91 15.35
N ASP A 152 -6.38 1.85 15.63
CA ASP A 152 -5.41 0.99 14.96
C ASP A 152 -5.48 1.14 13.43
N ARG A 153 -5.53 0.05 12.68
CA ARG A 153 -5.63 -0.03 11.22
C ARG A 153 -7.07 -0.14 10.71
N ASN A 154 -8.05 -0.12 11.61
CA ASN A 154 -9.45 -0.39 11.26
C ASN A 154 -10.00 0.58 10.22
N GLY A 155 -9.52 1.82 10.21
CA GLY A 155 -9.93 2.83 9.24
C GLY A 155 -9.58 2.50 7.79
N VAL A 156 -8.55 1.68 7.55
CA VAL A 156 -8.18 1.25 6.18
C VAL A 156 -8.74 -0.14 5.84
N ARG A 157 -9.48 -0.77 6.77
CA ARG A 157 -10.05 -2.12 6.66
C ARG A 157 -11.58 -2.12 6.58
N ALA A 158 -12.16 -1.03 6.09
CA ALA A 158 -13.61 -0.89 5.94
C ALA A 158 -14.17 -1.93 4.94
N PRO A 159 -15.47 -2.30 5.08
CA PRO A 159 -16.14 -3.17 4.13
C PRO A 159 -16.04 -2.63 2.69
N MET A 160 -15.84 -3.54 1.73
CA MET A 160 -15.87 -3.20 0.31
C MET A 160 -17.24 -2.61 -0.07
N GLN A 161 -17.22 -1.57 -0.88
CA GLN A 161 -18.42 -0.90 -1.37
C GLN A 161 -18.74 -1.43 -2.77
N TRP A 162 -19.80 -2.26 -2.88
CA TRP A 162 -20.20 -2.90 -4.12
C TRP A 162 -21.31 -2.14 -4.85
N ASP A 163 -22.25 -1.59 -4.09
CA ASP A 163 -23.42 -0.88 -4.60
C ASP A 163 -24.02 0.06 -3.54
N ASP A 164 -25.13 0.73 -3.82
CA ASP A 164 -25.84 1.66 -2.95
C ASP A 164 -26.87 1.01 -2.02
N SER A 165 -26.92 -0.31 -1.97
CA SER A 165 -27.80 -1.05 -1.09
C SER A 165 -27.33 -1.03 0.39
N PRO A 166 -28.14 -1.46 1.36
CA PRO A 166 -27.74 -1.50 2.77
C PRO A 166 -26.39 -2.19 2.98
N ASN A 167 -25.55 -1.59 3.83
CA ASN A 167 -24.16 -2.00 4.06
C ASN A 167 -23.29 -1.95 2.78
N ALA A 168 -23.63 -1.09 1.83
CA ALA A 168 -22.94 -0.95 0.54
C ALA A 168 -22.85 -2.29 -0.23
N GLY A 169 -23.86 -3.12 -0.16
CA GLY A 169 -23.89 -4.45 -0.78
C GLY A 169 -22.92 -5.48 -0.19
N PHE A 170 -22.15 -5.11 0.84
CA PHE A 170 -21.14 -6.01 1.43
C PHE A 170 -21.76 -7.18 2.20
N SER A 171 -22.84 -6.92 2.95
CA SER A 171 -23.47 -7.94 3.80
C SER A 171 -24.93 -7.66 4.08
N LYS A 172 -25.73 -8.72 4.25
CA LYS A 172 -27.13 -8.65 4.70
C LYS A 172 -27.28 -8.63 6.23
N ALA A 173 -26.18 -8.58 6.98
CA ALA A 173 -26.21 -8.50 8.43
C ALA A 173 -26.87 -7.19 8.89
N SER A 174 -27.52 -7.23 10.06
CA SER A 174 -28.14 -6.05 10.67
C SER A 174 -27.12 -5.01 11.16
N SER A 175 -25.89 -5.44 11.41
CA SER A 175 -24.75 -4.58 11.78
C SER A 175 -23.45 -5.16 11.23
N LEU A 176 -22.49 -4.29 10.92
CA LEU A 176 -21.14 -4.65 10.49
C LEU A 176 -20.16 -4.50 11.64
N TYR A 177 -19.05 -5.25 11.62
CA TYR A 177 -17.95 -5.09 12.57
C TYR A 177 -17.28 -3.72 12.44
N ALA A 178 -17.03 -3.28 11.20
CA ALA A 178 -16.52 -1.95 10.87
C ALA A 178 -17.58 -1.21 10.02
N PRO A 179 -17.70 0.12 10.17
CA PRO A 179 -18.66 0.90 9.38
C PRO A 179 -18.24 0.96 7.91
N VAL A 180 -19.23 1.15 7.05
CA VAL A 180 -18.99 1.60 5.66
C VAL A 180 -18.48 3.04 5.71
N ILE A 181 -17.46 3.35 4.91
CA ILE A 181 -16.93 4.72 4.81
C ILE A 181 -17.93 5.57 4.03
N ALA A 182 -18.47 6.61 4.69
CA ALA A 182 -19.46 7.51 4.10
C ALA A 182 -19.12 8.99 4.33
N ASP A 183 -17.93 9.30 4.85
CA ASP A 183 -17.50 10.67 5.14
C ASP A 183 -16.87 11.29 3.90
N GLU A 184 -17.43 12.42 3.43
CA GLU A 184 -16.94 13.15 2.25
C GLU A 184 -15.52 13.72 2.45
N THR A 185 -15.07 13.90 3.69
CA THR A 185 -13.75 14.44 4.00
C THR A 185 -12.66 13.38 3.90
N TYR A 186 -12.97 12.15 4.29
CA TYR A 186 -11.99 11.04 4.39
C TYR A 186 -12.42 9.80 3.59
N GLY A 187 -13.58 9.84 2.96
CA GLY A 187 -14.18 8.79 2.15
C GLY A 187 -14.70 9.31 0.81
N PHE A 188 -15.55 8.51 0.20
CA PHE A 188 -16.33 8.84 -1.01
C PHE A 188 -17.80 8.78 -0.71
#